data_3ea20a025172c7d5ffb1adff3815a4dd
#
_entry.id   3ea20a025172c7d5ffb1adff3815a4dd
#
_cell.length_a   1.000
_cell.length_b   1.000
_cell.length_c   1.000
_cell.angle_alpha   90.00
_cell.angle_beta   90.00
_cell.angle_gamma   90.00
#
_symmetry.space_group_name_H-M   'P 1'
#
loop_
_entity.id
_entity.type
_entity.pdbx_description
1 polymer ?
#
loop_
_entity_poly.entity_id
_entity_poly.type
_entity_poly.pdbx_seq_one_letter_code
_entity_poly.pdbx_strand_id
1 'polypeptide(L)'
;MRLFIAIILSLFVCTQGCAQTDSVEHNKGKNMKRYFDIKNFNENQDGAGDYEYKTNDMSIRQYTLYDSNGQLTDYVEDCKELHTPYSYYYRYDTKGRLRQMAVSFCGMSVGKVYFYDSLGRTTETIDYSEPYKFKLSDLIEKMKTEYGCDLFNKKMVIGVHRSKGERDLKRPWYSVFYREEEHTHYGDEYLIDGTTGEMLYVLKHEEWNECGSDMSDFYAMVKGLLTTIAEKYLYEMNKKKEEQDKKGTKKKGKSFWRKLFD
;
A
#
# COMPACT_ATOMS: atom_id res chain seq x y z
N MET A 1 27.05 48.29 39.44
CA MET A 1 25.74 48.21 38.83
C MET A 1 25.96 47.74 37.38
N ARG A 2 25.98 46.44 37.12
CA ARG A 2 26.17 45.86 35.79
C ARG A 2 24.96 44.95 35.48
N LEU A 3 24.19 45.38 34.49
CA LEU A 3 23.04 44.69 33.97
C LEU A 3 23.51 43.40 33.23
N PHE A 4 23.07 42.24 33.67
CA PHE A 4 23.16 41.00 32.90
C PHE A 4 21.89 40.85 32.07
N ILE A 5 21.99 41.07 30.76
CA ILE A 5 20.95 40.73 29.79
C ILE A 5 21.12 39.27 29.48
N ALA A 6 20.22 38.45 30.00
CA ALA A 6 20.10 37.05 29.62
C ALA A 6 19.34 36.96 28.28
N ILE A 7 20.06 36.65 27.22
CA ILE A 7 19.47 36.32 25.92
C ILE A 7 18.95 34.87 26.02
N ILE A 8 17.64 34.74 26.19
CA ILE A 8 16.97 33.45 26.04
C ILE A 8 16.84 33.23 24.54
N LEU A 9 17.74 32.42 23.96
CA LEU A 9 17.59 31.86 22.65
C LEU A 9 16.50 30.77 22.74
N SER A 10 15.26 31.09 22.42
CA SER A 10 14.22 30.13 22.19
C SER A 10 14.54 29.38 20.89
N LEU A 11 15.04 28.17 21.01
CA LEU A 11 15.08 27.18 19.96
C LEU A 11 13.63 26.84 19.57
N PHE A 12 13.13 27.59 18.58
CA PHE A 12 11.96 27.17 17.83
C PHE A 12 12.39 25.96 16.98
N VAL A 13 12.29 24.77 17.56
CA VAL A 13 12.32 23.54 16.79
C VAL A 13 11.04 23.57 15.98
N CYS A 14 11.15 23.91 14.70
CA CYS A 14 10.10 23.71 13.72
C CYS A 14 9.87 22.20 13.59
N THR A 15 8.99 21.66 14.42
CA THR A 15 8.33 20.38 14.16
C THR A 15 7.27 20.61 13.06
N GLN A 16 7.73 20.89 11.84
CA GLN A 16 6.91 20.67 10.64
C GLN A 16 7.04 19.19 10.28
N GLY A 17 6.53 18.35 11.16
CA GLY A 17 6.43 16.93 10.95
C GLY A 17 4.96 16.54 10.86
N CYS A 18 4.56 16.03 9.71
CA CYS A 18 3.42 15.13 9.54
C CYS A 18 2.03 15.58 10.02
N ALA A 19 1.60 16.78 9.61
CA ALA A 19 0.19 17.19 9.78
C ALA A 19 -0.65 17.03 8.50
N GLN A 20 -0.19 16.26 7.50
CA GLN A 20 -0.88 16.15 6.20
C GLN A 20 -1.72 14.87 6.01
N THR A 21 -1.67 13.91 6.94
CA THR A 21 -2.50 12.70 6.84
C THR A 21 -3.97 12.95 7.24
N ASP A 22 -4.25 14.02 7.96
CA ASP A 22 -5.63 14.37 8.37
C ASP A 22 -6.38 15.23 7.35
N SER A 23 -5.71 15.81 6.35
CA SER A 23 -6.35 16.68 5.36
C SER A 23 -7.24 15.93 4.34
N VAL A 24 -7.03 14.62 4.15
CA VAL A 24 -7.91 13.79 3.32
C VAL A 24 -9.25 13.49 4.02
N GLU A 25 -9.29 13.58 5.35
CA GLU A 25 -10.55 13.45 6.11
C GLU A 25 -11.47 14.67 6.02
N HIS A 26 -11.01 15.81 5.48
CA HIS A 26 -11.77 17.08 5.54
C HIS A 26 -12.96 17.18 4.58
N ASN A 27 -13.16 16.20 3.67
CA ASN A 27 -14.39 16.12 2.88
C ASN A 27 -15.30 14.99 3.35
N LYS A 28 -15.48 14.87 4.67
CA LYS A 28 -16.35 13.87 5.29
C LYS A 28 -17.80 14.06 4.85
N GLY A 29 -18.26 13.16 3.98
CA GLY A 29 -19.61 12.59 4.07
C GLY A 29 -20.84 13.49 3.90
N LYS A 30 -20.71 14.74 3.44
CA LYS A 30 -21.87 15.58 3.16
C LYS A 30 -22.00 15.83 1.66
N ASN A 31 -23.00 15.21 1.02
CA ASN A 31 -23.55 15.55 -0.30
C ASN A 31 -22.51 16.09 -1.28
N MET A 32 -21.62 15.22 -1.75
CA MET A 32 -20.56 15.61 -2.69
C MET A 32 -21.14 15.71 -4.10
N LYS A 33 -21.42 16.92 -4.55
CA LYS A 33 -21.83 17.20 -5.94
C LYS A 33 -20.58 17.43 -6.78
N ARG A 34 -20.03 16.36 -7.35
CA ARG A 34 -18.98 16.42 -8.36
C ARG A 34 -19.55 15.87 -9.67
N TYR A 35 -19.25 16.52 -10.76
CA TYR A 35 -19.69 16.12 -12.09
C TYR A 35 -18.49 15.93 -13.00
N PHE A 36 -18.59 14.92 -13.89
CA PHE A 36 -17.65 14.69 -14.98
C PHE A 36 -18.01 15.62 -16.14
N ASP A 37 -17.03 16.29 -16.71
CA ASP A 37 -17.23 17.13 -17.89
C ASP A 37 -17.18 16.27 -19.16
N ILE A 38 -18.34 15.69 -19.50
CA ILE A 38 -18.51 14.81 -20.67
C ILE A 38 -18.17 15.55 -21.97
N LYS A 39 -18.50 16.85 -22.08
CA LYS A 39 -18.23 17.62 -23.26
C LYS A 39 -16.73 17.79 -23.49
N ASN A 40 -16.04 18.26 -22.46
CA ASN A 40 -14.59 18.46 -22.54
C ASN A 40 -13.86 17.13 -22.81
N PHE A 41 -14.30 16.03 -22.18
CA PHE A 41 -13.75 14.70 -22.44
C PHE A 41 -13.91 14.29 -23.90
N ASN A 42 -15.13 14.39 -24.46
CA ASN A 42 -15.41 14.00 -25.85
C ASN A 42 -14.66 14.84 -26.88
N GLU A 43 -14.36 16.10 -26.58
CA GLU A 43 -13.61 17.01 -27.46
C GLU A 43 -12.09 16.72 -27.41
N ASN A 44 -11.57 16.09 -26.37
CA ASN A 44 -10.13 15.94 -26.15
C ASN A 44 -9.64 14.49 -26.06
N GLN A 45 -10.55 13.48 -26.02
CA GLN A 45 -10.15 12.08 -25.99
C GLN A 45 -9.35 11.70 -27.25
N ASP A 46 -8.37 10.83 -27.08
CA ASP A 46 -7.56 10.28 -28.16
C ASP A 46 -8.27 9.14 -28.92
N GLY A 47 -7.57 8.56 -29.90
CA GLY A 47 -8.11 7.45 -30.70
C GLY A 47 -8.34 6.16 -29.92
N ALA A 48 -7.83 6.03 -28.69
CA ALA A 48 -8.04 4.91 -27.78
C ALA A 48 -9.20 5.16 -26.79
N GLY A 49 -9.76 6.38 -26.79
CA GLY A 49 -10.85 6.77 -25.89
C GLY A 49 -10.38 7.24 -24.52
N ASP A 50 -9.11 7.64 -24.41
CA ASP A 50 -8.51 8.21 -23.20
C ASP A 50 -8.27 9.72 -23.37
N TYR A 51 -8.36 10.46 -22.28
CA TYR A 51 -7.93 11.86 -22.20
C TYR A 51 -6.98 12.04 -21.02
N GLU A 52 -5.73 12.37 -21.30
CA GLU A 52 -4.69 12.60 -20.30
C GLU A 52 -4.23 14.06 -20.30
N TYR A 53 -4.18 14.66 -19.12
CA TYR A 53 -3.65 16.01 -18.94
C TYR A 53 -3.02 16.18 -17.55
N LYS A 54 -2.27 17.26 -17.37
CA LYS A 54 -1.62 17.60 -16.10
C LYS A 54 -2.01 18.99 -15.65
N THR A 55 -2.17 19.12 -14.34
CA THR A 55 -2.19 20.40 -13.63
C THR A 55 -0.85 20.61 -12.90
N ASN A 56 -0.72 21.66 -12.10
CA ASN A 56 0.49 21.87 -11.30
C ASN A 56 0.77 20.75 -10.30
N ASP A 57 -0.29 20.12 -9.78
CA ASP A 57 -0.18 19.16 -8.66
C ASP A 57 -0.63 17.74 -9.04
N MET A 58 -1.34 17.58 -10.17
CA MET A 58 -2.00 16.33 -10.51
C MET A 58 -1.70 15.89 -11.94
N SER A 59 -1.54 14.59 -12.16
CA SER A 59 -1.68 13.93 -13.47
C SER A 59 -3.04 13.26 -13.49
N ILE A 60 -3.88 13.60 -14.49
CA ILE A 60 -5.27 13.15 -14.57
C ILE A 60 -5.43 12.35 -15.86
N ARG A 61 -6.01 11.15 -15.73
CA ARG A 61 -6.44 10.32 -16.85
C ARG A 61 -7.94 10.10 -16.75
N GLN A 62 -8.64 10.41 -17.82
CA GLN A 62 -10.07 10.17 -17.96
C GLN A 62 -10.31 9.10 -19.01
N TYR A 63 -11.27 8.20 -18.80
CA TYR A 63 -11.64 7.13 -19.73
C TYR A 63 -13.05 6.62 -19.46
N THR A 64 -13.52 5.74 -20.35
CA THR A 64 -14.86 5.16 -20.28
C THR A 64 -14.82 3.68 -19.95
N LEU A 65 -15.87 3.20 -19.25
CA LEU A 65 -16.12 1.78 -19.03
C LEU A 65 -17.35 1.33 -19.80
N TYR A 66 -17.28 0.11 -20.33
CA TYR A 66 -18.35 -0.52 -21.09
C TYR A 66 -18.74 -1.85 -20.44
N ASP A 67 -19.99 -2.25 -20.62
CA ASP A 67 -20.44 -3.60 -20.23
C ASP A 67 -20.03 -4.66 -21.27
N SER A 68 -20.40 -5.91 -21.03
CA SER A 68 -20.13 -7.04 -21.93
C SER A 68 -20.81 -6.92 -23.31
N ASN A 69 -21.79 -6.03 -23.46
CA ASN A 69 -22.52 -5.77 -24.72
C ASN A 69 -21.96 -4.54 -25.44
N GLY A 70 -20.90 -3.92 -24.94
CA GLY A 70 -20.32 -2.70 -25.50
C GLY A 70 -21.12 -1.45 -25.19
N GLN A 71 -22.02 -1.47 -24.19
CA GLN A 71 -22.77 -0.30 -23.76
C GLN A 71 -21.96 0.50 -22.74
N LEU A 72 -21.85 1.84 -22.94
CA LEU A 72 -21.22 2.74 -21.97
C LEU A 72 -21.93 2.64 -20.62
N THR A 73 -21.16 2.34 -19.57
CA THR A 73 -21.68 2.26 -18.20
C THR A 73 -21.22 3.42 -17.34
N ASP A 74 -19.98 3.83 -17.46
CA ASP A 74 -19.40 4.82 -16.57
C ASP A 74 -18.30 5.64 -17.27
N TYR A 75 -18.10 6.87 -16.76
CA TYR A 75 -16.88 7.63 -16.93
C TYR A 75 -16.00 7.48 -15.71
N VAL A 76 -14.69 7.48 -15.90
CA VAL A 76 -13.70 7.36 -14.83
C VAL A 76 -12.70 8.50 -14.91
N GLU A 77 -12.25 8.94 -13.74
CA GLU A 77 -11.17 9.91 -13.60
C GLU A 77 -10.17 9.40 -12.55
N ASP A 78 -8.95 9.08 -13.01
CA ASP A 78 -7.81 8.72 -12.19
C ASP A 78 -6.91 9.94 -12.00
N CYS A 79 -6.82 10.46 -10.77
CA CYS A 79 -6.01 11.61 -10.42
C CYS A 79 -4.81 11.15 -9.58
N LYS A 80 -3.59 11.31 -10.09
CA LYS A 80 -2.35 10.98 -9.36
C LYS A 80 -1.65 12.27 -8.95
N GLU A 81 -1.37 12.43 -7.65
CA GLU A 81 -0.56 13.55 -7.19
C GLU A 81 0.85 13.48 -7.79
N LEU A 82 1.39 14.60 -8.24
CA LEU A 82 2.73 14.66 -8.83
C LEU A 82 3.82 14.55 -7.77
N HIS A 83 3.57 15.08 -6.58
CA HIS A 83 4.56 15.24 -5.50
C HIS A 83 4.43 14.22 -4.37
N THR A 84 3.33 13.48 -4.29
CA THR A 84 3.10 12.45 -3.29
C THR A 84 2.65 11.13 -3.93
N PRO A 85 2.70 10.00 -3.23
CA PRO A 85 2.24 8.71 -3.74
C PRO A 85 0.72 8.51 -3.64
N TYR A 86 -0.04 9.57 -3.33
CA TYR A 86 -1.49 9.50 -3.30
C TYR A 86 -2.11 9.57 -4.69
N SER A 87 -3.23 8.85 -4.85
CA SER A 87 -4.09 8.92 -6.02
C SER A 87 -5.55 8.81 -5.62
N TYR A 88 -6.40 9.39 -6.47
CA TYR A 88 -7.84 9.45 -6.26
C TYR A 88 -8.53 8.86 -7.47
N TYR A 89 -9.50 7.98 -7.23
CA TYR A 89 -10.33 7.36 -8.23
C TYR A 89 -11.76 7.88 -8.10
N TYR A 90 -12.29 8.40 -9.19
CA TYR A 90 -13.67 8.84 -9.28
C TYR A 90 -14.36 8.11 -10.42
N ARG A 91 -15.54 7.56 -10.15
CA ARG A 91 -16.39 6.91 -11.14
C ARG A 91 -17.72 7.64 -11.21
N TYR A 92 -18.17 7.90 -12.41
CA TYR A 92 -19.37 8.69 -12.70
C TYR A 92 -20.32 7.87 -13.58
N ASP A 93 -21.63 8.07 -13.44
CA ASP A 93 -22.61 7.47 -14.33
C ASP A 93 -22.59 8.13 -15.73
N THR A 94 -23.39 7.58 -16.65
CA THR A 94 -23.51 8.09 -18.05
C THR A 94 -24.03 9.52 -18.18
N LYS A 95 -24.51 10.11 -17.08
CA LYS A 95 -24.93 11.54 -17.00
C LYS A 95 -23.85 12.40 -16.32
N GLY A 96 -22.68 11.86 -16.06
CA GLY A 96 -21.57 12.53 -15.41
C GLY A 96 -21.72 12.73 -13.89
N ARG A 97 -22.67 12.05 -13.22
CA ARG A 97 -22.89 12.19 -11.77
C ARG A 97 -21.99 11.22 -11.02
N LEU A 98 -21.33 11.69 -9.96
CA LEU A 98 -20.42 10.88 -9.14
C LEU A 98 -21.17 9.66 -8.54
N ARG A 99 -20.56 8.48 -8.71
CA ARG A 99 -21.05 7.19 -8.20
C ARG A 99 -20.12 6.57 -7.18
N GLN A 100 -18.83 6.80 -7.28
CA GLN A 100 -17.84 6.22 -6.39
C GLN A 100 -16.62 7.15 -6.26
N MET A 101 -16.06 7.19 -5.05
CA MET A 101 -14.78 7.84 -4.76
C MET A 101 -13.91 6.91 -3.93
N ALA A 102 -12.64 6.78 -4.29
CA ALA A 102 -11.64 6.03 -3.54
C ALA A 102 -10.33 6.80 -3.47
N VAL A 103 -9.52 6.52 -2.45
CA VAL A 103 -8.16 7.04 -2.30
C VAL A 103 -7.19 5.88 -2.24
N SER A 104 -6.02 6.03 -2.85
CA SER A 104 -4.94 5.05 -2.79
C SER A 104 -3.63 5.72 -2.40
N PHE A 105 -2.74 4.94 -1.77
CA PHE A 105 -1.37 5.28 -1.45
C PHE A 105 -0.46 4.23 -2.08
N CYS A 106 0.47 4.60 -2.95
CA CYS A 106 1.31 3.67 -3.73
C CYS A 106 0.48 2.54 -4.41
N GLY A 107 -0.74 2.84 -4.90
CA GLY A 107 -1.65 1.86 -5.51
C GLY A 107 -2.50 1.05 -4.51
N MET A 108 -2.20 1.08 -3.23
CA MET A 108 -2.97 0.43 -2.19
C MET A 108 -4.17 1.31 -1.79
N SER A 109 -5.41 0.78 -1.86
CA SER A 109 -6.60 1.51 -1.39
C SER A 109 -6.48 1.84 0.09
N VAL A 110 -6.74 3.09 0.50
CA VAL A 110 -6.61 3.57 1.88
C VAL A 110 -7.86 4.31 2.34
N GLY A 111 -8.09 4.32 3.66
CA GLY A 111 -9.25 5.00 4.23
C GLY A 111 -10.57 4.42 3.72
N LYS A 112 -11.52 5.30 3.40
CA LYS A 112 -12.89 4.94 3.04
C LYS A 112 -13.14 5.08 1.54
N VAL A 113 -13.82 4.08 0.98
CA VAL A 113 -14.46 4.16 -0.35
C VAL A 113 -15.91 4.52 -0.15
N TYR A 114 -16.36 5.52 -0.88
CA TYR A 114 -17.74 6.04 -0.80
C TYR A 114 -18.49 5.73 -2.08
N PHE A 115 -19.74 5.30 -1.95
CA PHE A 115 -20.69 5.13 -3.04
C PHE A 115 -21.82 6.12 -2.90
N TYR A 116 -22.31 6.65 -4.02
CA TYR A 116 -23.30 7.72 -4.05
C TYR A 116 -24.51 7.37 -4.92
N ASP A 117 -25.68 7.86 -4.51
CA ASP A 117 -26.88 7.84 -5.34
C ASP A 117 -26.88 8.99 -6.39
N SER A 118 -27.93 9.03 -7.20
CA SER A 118 -28.11 10.06 -8.23
C SER A 118 -28.28 11.49 -7.71
N LEU A 119 -28.50 11.65 -6.40
CA LEU A 119 -28.64 12.94 -5.71
C LEU A 119 -27.33 13.35 -5.02
N GLY A 120 -26.26 12.51 -5.09
CA GLY A 120 -24.98 12.73 -4.45
C GLY A 120 -24.97 12.38 -2.94
N ARG A 121 -25.98 11.63 -2.46
CA ARG A 121 -26.01 11.16 -1.08
C ARG A 121 -25.24 9.85 -0.96
N THR A 122 -24.43 9.71 0.08
CA THR A 122 -23.70 8.46 0.36
C THR A 122 -24.69 7.33 0.64
N THR A 123 -24.59 6.25 -0.15
CA THR A 123 -25.40 5.04 0.01
C THR A 123 -24.65 3.93 0.72
N GLU A 124 -23.34 3.86 0.52
CA GLU A 124 -22.49 2.83 1.09
C GLU A 124 -21.10 3.41 1.38
N THR A 125 -20.44 2.85 2.39
CA THR A 125 -19.06 3.18 2.74
C THR A 125 -18.34 1.90 3.11
N ILE A 126 -17.20 1.64 2.45
CA ILE A 126 -16.29 0.53 2.78
C ILE A 126 -15.04 1.14 3.42
N ASP A 127 -14.76 0.79 4.68
CA ASP A 127 -13.55 1.22 5.37
C ASP A 127 -12.45 0.18 5.20
N TYR A 128 -11.45 0.54 4.42
CA TYR A 128 -10.28 -0.32 4.18
C TYR A 128 -9.26 -0.28 5.32
N SER A 129 -9.37 0.68 6.26
CA SER A 129 -8.47 0.77 7.41
C SER A 129 -8.91 -0.05 8.62
N GLU A 130 -10.16 -0.51 8.64
CA GLU A 130 -10.78 -1.14 9.81
C GLU A 130 -10.01 -2.33 10.43
N PRO A 131 -9.48 -3.30 9.65
CA PRO A 131 -8.78 -4.41 10.29
C PRO A 131 -7.37 -4.06 10.79
N TYR A 132 -6.85 -2.85 10.46
CA TYR A 132 -5.47 -2.48 10.75
C TYR A 132 -5.40 -1.55 11.95
N LYS A 133 -4.86 -2.06 13.09
CA LYS A 133 -4.59 -1.24 14.28
C LYS A 133 -3.31 -0.42 14.11
N PHE A 134 -2.31 -0.99 13.43
CA PHE A 134 -1.12 -0.29 12.97
C PHE A 134 -1.48 0.51 11.72
N LYS A 135 -1.53 1.83 11.85
CA LYS A 135 -2.03 2.73 10.81
C LYS A 135 -1.04 2.93 9.69
N LEU A 136 -1.51 3.42 8.54
CA LEU A 136 -0.62 3.78 7.42
C LEU A 136 0.41 4.85 7.81
N SER A 137 0.02 5.85 8.64
CA SER A 137 0.96 6.86 9.17
C SER A 137 2.12 6.23 9.93
N ASP A 138 1.81 5.24 10.77
CA ASP A 138 2.79 4.55 11.60
C ASP A 138 3.70 3.67 10.74
N LEU A 139 3.14 3.04 9.67
CA LEU A 139 3.91 2.31 8.67
C LEU A 139 4.92 3.21 7.95
N ILE A 140 4.47 4.39 7.48
CA ILE A 140 5.31 5.36 6.78
C ILE A 140 6.47 5.81 7.68
N GLU A 141 6.17 6.17 8.93
CA GLU A 141 7.17 6.61 9.91
C GLU A 141 8.16 5.48 10.22
N LYS A 142 7.67 4.29 10.52
CA LYS A 142 8.50 3.11 10.81
C LYS A 142 9.45 2.78 9.65
N MET A 143 8.94 2.70 8.43
CA MET A 143 9.76 2.38 7.26
C MET A 143 10.86 3.41 7.05
N LYS A 144 10.56 4.69 7.27
CA LYS A 144 11.53 5.77 7.13
C LYS A 144 12.57 5.77 8.25
N THR A 145 12.15 5.62 9.50
CA THR A 145 13.05 5.80 10.66
C THR A 145 13.87 4.55 10.99
N GLU A 146 13.29 3.37 10.86
CA GLU A 146 13.94 2.12 11.23
C GLU A 146 14.66 1.43 10.04
N TYR A 147 14.14 1.63 8.80
CA TYR A 147 14.63 0.92 7.61
C TYR A 147 15.19 1.85 6.54
N GLY A 148 15.12 3.18 6.72
CA GLY A 148 15.59 4.17 5.74
C GLY A 148 14.74 4.25 4.47
N CYS A 149 13.58 3.61 4.45
CA CYS A 149 12.67 3.52 3.29
C CYS A 149 11.66 4.67 3.32
N ASP A 150 11.94 5.76 2.62
CA ASP A 150 10.98 6.88 2.49
C ASP A 150 9.89 6.55 1.48
N LEU A 151 8.69 6.19 1.98
CA LEU A 151 7.55 5.80 1.13
C LEU A 151 6.97 6.96 0.30
N PHE A 152 7.39 8.20 0.54
CA PHE A 152 7.09 9.33 -0.33
C PHE A 152 8.02 9.45 -1.53
N ASN A 153 9.17 8.77 -1.51
CA ASN A 153 10.06 8.73 -2.67
C ASN A 153 9.52 7.74 -3.73
N LYS A 154 8.68 8.25 -4.64
CA LYS A 154 8.02 7.48 -5.70
C LYS A 154 8.96 6.73 -6.64
N LYS A 155 10.23 7.13 -6.71
CA LYS A 155 11.24 6.44 -7.53
C LYS A 155 11.77 5.19 -6.86
N MET A 156 11.75 5.16 -5.52
CA MET A 156 12.25 4.04 -4.72
C MET A 156 11.15 3.03 -4.36
N VAL A 157 9.90 3.47 -4.18
CA VAL A 157 8.79 2.58 -3.84
C VAL A 157 8.30 1.86 -5.09
N ILE A 158 8.41 0.53 -5.12
CA ILE A 158 7.85 -0.32 -6.17
C ILE A 158 6.36 -0.58 -5.88
N GLY A 159 6.02 -0.84 -4.62
CA GLY A 159 4.64 -1.04 -4.21
C GLY A 159 4.46 -1.10 -2.70
N VAL A 160 3.25 -0.80 -2.28
CA VAL A 160 2.77 -1.05 -0.92
C VAL A 160 1.48 -1.82 -1.03
N HIS A 161 1.40 -2.95 -0.35
CA HIS A 161 0.23 -3.81 -0.35
C HIS A 161 -0.24 -4.07 1.07
N ARG A 162 -1.48 -4.52 1.19
CA ARG A 162 -2.03 -4.99 2.46
C ARG A 162 -3.02 -6.12 2.24
N SER A 163 -3.13 -6.99 3.22
CA SER A 163 -4.11 -8.07 3.26
C SER A 163 -4.73 -8.18 4.64
N LYS A 164 -6.00 -8.55 4.69
CA LYS A 164 -6.67 -8.93 5.95
C LYS A 164 -6.11 -10.23 6.53
N GLY A 165 -5.31 -10.96 5.74
CA GLY A 165 -4.67 -12.20 6.14
C GLY A 165 -5.61 -13.40 6.25
N GLU A 166 -6.81 -13.34 5.70
CA GLU A 166 -7.82 -14.41 5.81
C GLU A 166 -7.34 -15.74 5.22
N ARG A 167 -6.53 -15.68 4.16
CA ARG A 167 -6.03 -16.85 3.43
C ARG A 167 -4.70 -17.38 3.96
N ASP A 168 -3.87 -16.53 4.52
CA ASP A 168 -2.48 -16.79 4.88
C ASP A 168 -2.20 -16.65 6.40
N LEU A 169 -1.77 -15.48 6.87
CA LEU A 169 -1.30 -15.27 8.24
C LEU A 169 -2.39 -15.27 9.32
N LYS A 170 -3.67 -15.32 8.95
CA LYS A 170 -4.83 -15.21 9.86
C LYS A 170 -4.83 -13.92 10.70
N ARG A 171 -4.15 -12.89 10.21
CA ARG A 171 -4.06 -11.55 10.78
C ARG A 171 -3.75 -10.52 9.71
N PRO A 172 -4.14 -9.24 9.87
CA PRO A 172 -3.81 -8.19 8.93
C PRO A 172 -2.30 -8.01 8.79
N TRP A 173 -1.85 -7.68 7.58
CA TRP A 173 -0.45 -7.39 7.31
C TRP A 173 -0.28 -6.36 6.18
N TYR A 174 0.90 -5.72 6.16
CA TYR A 174 1.39 -4.90 5.06
C TYR A 174 2.59 -5.57 4.41
N SER A 175 2.76 -5.39 3.09
CA SER A 175 4.05 -5.54 2.46
C SER A 175 4.48 -4.24 1.81
N VAL A 176 5.78 -3.96 1.91
CA VAL A 176 6.43 -2.81 1.29
C VAL A 176 7.54 -3.34 0.42
N PHE A 177 7.48 -3.04 -0.87
CA PHE A 177 8.55 -3.38 -1.80
C PHE A 177 9.31 -2.09 -2.17
N TYR A 178 10.58 -2.01 -1.74
CA TYR A 178 11.41 -0.81 -1.82
C TYR A 178 12.71 -1.10 -2.55
N ARG A 179 13.07 -0.28 -3.53
CA ARG A 179 14.28 -0.43 -4.36
C ARG A 179 15.53 -0.17 -3.54
N GLU A 180 16.63 -0.80 -3.92
CA GLU A 180 17.94 -0.44 -3.40
C GLU A 180 18.47 0.83 -4.09
N GLU A 181 18.22 0.96 -5.41
CA GLU A 181 18.64 2.10 -6.21
C GLU A 181 17.54 2.54 -7.17
N GLU A 182 17.56 3.83 -7.56
CA GLU A 182 16.67 4.33 -8.62
C GLU A 182 16.89 3.55 -9.92
N HIS A 183 15.80 3.30 -10.65
CA HIS A 183 15.78 2.61 -11.95
C HIS A 183 16.05 1.09 -11.92
N THR A 184 16.29 0.48 -10.78
CA THR A 184 16.32 -0.98 -10.68
C THR A 184 14.88 -1.51 -10.56
N HIS A 185 14.68 -2.75 -11.06
CA HIS A 185 13.43 -3.47 -10.80
C HIS A 185 13.50 -4.33 -9.54
N TYR A 186 14.64 -4.33 -8.89
CA TYR A 186 14.97 -5.12 -7.74
C TYR A 186 14.89 -4.29 -6.47
N GLY A 187 14.64 -4.93 -5.36
CA GLY A 187 14.55 -4.29 -4.06
C GLY A 187 14.18 -5.28 -2.97
N ASP A 188 14.24 -4.82 -1.74
CA ASP A 188 13.82 -5.58 -0.58
C ASP A 188 12.31 -5.54 -0.42
N GLU A 189 11.72 -6.65 -0.02
CA GLU A 189 10.32 -6.70 0.38
C GLU A 189 10.19 -6.94 1.89
N TYR A 190 9.42 -6.10 2.54
CA TYR A 190 9.22 -6.06 3.98
C TYR A 190 7.81 -6.51 4.31
N LEU A 191 7.66 -7.51 5.20
CA LEU A 191 6.38 -7.98 5.71
C LEU A 191 6.16 -7.49 7.14
N ILE A 192 5.12 -6.73 7.37
CA ILE A 192 4.83 -6.06 8.64
C ILE A 192 3.45 -6.49 9.17
N ASP A 193 3.37 -6.81 10.45
CA ASP A 193 2.09 -7.08 11.13
C ASP A 193 1.20 -5.84 11.13
N GLY A 194 0.01 -5.94 10.56
CA GLY A 194 -0.95 -4.84 10.45
C GLY A 194 -1.66 -4.49 11.76
N THR A 195 -1.39 -5.23 12.84
CA THR A 195 -1.96 -4.97 14.16
C THR A 195 -0.94 -4.34 15.10
N THR A 196 0.29 -4.87 15.11
CA THR A 196 1.34 -4.49 16.06
C THR A 196 2.42 -3.60 15.45
N GLY A 197 2.56 -3.62 14.11
CA GLY A 197 3.69 -3.00 13.41
C GLY A 197 4.99 -3.80 13.51
N GLU A 198 4.96 -5.02 14.05
CA GLU A 198 6.14 -5.88 14.12
C GLU A 198 6.63 -6.23 12.71
N MET A 199 7.95 -6.15 12.49
CA MET A 199 8.57 -6.69 11.29
C MET A 199 8.57 -8.20 11.37
N LEU A 200 7.81 -8.87 10.51
CA LEU A 200 7.67 -10.32 10.49
C LEU A 200 8.75 -10.98 9.65
N TYR A 201 9.05 -10.39 8.51
CA TYR A 201 10.02 -10.94 7.56
C TYR A 201 10.54 -9.86 6.63
N VAL A 202 11.80 -10.02 6.21
CA VAL A 202 12.42 -9.22 5.16
C VAL A 202 12.97 -10.18 4.12
N LEU A 203 12.49 -10.06 2.89
CA LEU A 203 13.01 -10.78 1.74
C LEU A 203 14.02 -9.87 1.03
N LYS A 204 15.29 -10.25 1.12
CA LYS A 204 16.38 -9.50 0.52
C LYS A 204 16.48 -9.75 -0.99
N HIS A 205 16.86 -8.72 -1.73
CA HIS A 205 17.07 -8.81 -3.18
C HIS A 205 18.04 -9.93 -3.57
N GLU A 206 19.10 -10.14 -2.80
CA GLU A 206 20.07 -11.20 -3.02
C GLU A 206 19.44 -12.59 -3.03
N GLU A 207 18.41 -12.82 -2.20
CA GLU A 207 17.67 -14.08 -2.13
C GLU A 207 16.80 -14.33 -3.36
N TRP A 208 16.43 -13.27 -4.11
CA TRP A 208 15.72 -13.39 -5.39
C TRP A 208 16.58 -14.00 -6.50
N ASN A 209 17.91 -13.76 -6.45
CA ASN A 209 18.85 -14.26 -7.43
C ASN A 209 19.17 -15.76 -7.25
N GLU A 210 18.98 -16.31 -6.06
CA GLU A 210 19.16 -17.75 -5.82
C GLU A 210 18.05 -18.60 -6.44
N CYS A 211 16.92 -18.00 -6.78
CA CYS A 211 15.81 -18.68 -7.45
C CYS A 211 15.99 -18.85 -8.96
N GLY A 212 17.13 -18.43 -9.53
CA GLY A 212 17.46 -18.62 -10.93
C GLY A 212 17.20 -17.39 -11.80
N SER A 213 18.23 -16.96 -12.52
CA SER A 213 18.25 -15.78 -13.40
C SER A 213 17.46 -15.95 -14.71
N ASP A 214 16.50 -16.85 -14.78
CA ASP A 214 15.76 -17.14 -16.01
C ASP A 214 14.45 -16.33 -16.06
N MET A 215 14.16 -15.76 -17.23
CA MET A 215 12.89 -15.05 -17.52
C MET A 215 11.64 -15.88 -17.17
N SER A 216 11.79 -17.19 -16.99
CA SER A 216 10.74 -18.10 -16.50
C SER A 216 10.23 -17.72 -15.11
N ASP A 217 11.08 -17.19 -14.23
CA ASP A 217 10.72 -16.81 -12.87
C ASP A 217 9.90 -15.53 -12.82
N PHE A 218 10.20 -14.57 -13.72
CA PHE A 218 9.35 -13.40 -13.93
C PHE A 218 7.94 -13.80 -14.42
N TYR A 219 7.86 -14.76 -15.34
CA TYR A 219 6.57 -15.29 -15.82
C TYR A 219 5.85 -16.12 -14.77
N ALA A 220 6.55 -16.84 -13.90
CA ALA A 220 5.95 -17.55 -12.77
C ALA A 220 5.37 -16.58 -11.73
N MET A 221 6.07 -15.46 -11.46
CA MET A 221 5.59 -14.36 -10.62
C MET A 221 4.32 -13.72 -11.18
N VAL A 222 4.30 -13.42 -12.47
CA VAL A 222 3.13 -12.85 -13.18
C VAL A 222 1.97 -13.85 -13.25
N LYS A 223 2.22 -15.15 -13.28
CA LYS A 223 1.17 -16.19 -13.29
C LYS A 223 0.63 -16.58 -11.91
N GLY A 224 1.06 -15.92 -10.83
CA GLY A 224 0.63 -16.24 -9.46
C GLY A 224 1.15 -17.58 -8.95
N LEU A 225 2.21 -18.12 -9.56
CA LEU A 225 2.88 -19.35 -9.15
C LEU A 225 3.96 -19.10 -8.09
N LEU A 226 4.41 -17.84 -7.94
CA LEU A 226 5.29 -17.46 -6.85
C LEU A 226 4.46 -17.11 -5.62
N THR A 227 4.86 -17.72 -4.54
CA THR A 227 4.32 -17.48 -3.21
C THR A 227 4.46 -16.00 -2.83
N THR A 228 3.42 -15.44 -2.24
CA THR A 228 3.49 -14.11 -1.63
C THR A 228 4.56 -14.12 -0.53
N ILE A 229 5.09 -12.94 -0.16
CA ILE A 229 6.01 -12.83 0.98
C ILE A 229 5.43 -13.46 2.25
N ALA A 230 4.11 -13.40 2.44
CA ALA A 230 3.43 -14.04 3.56
C ALA A 230 3.52 -15.57 3.52
N GLU A 231 3.41 -16.17 2.35
CA GLU A 231 3.56 -17.62 2.16
C GLU A 231 5.02 -18.07 2.34
N LYS A 232 5.98 -17.28 1.84
CA LYS A 232 7.41 -17.53 2.09
C LYS A 232 7.72 -17.48 3.59
N TYR A 233 7.23 -16.47 4.30
CA TYR A 233 7.36 -16.38 5.74
C TYR A 233 6.79 -17.62 6.45
N LEU A 234 5.60 -18.07 6.08
CA LEU A 234 4.99 -19.28 6.66
C LEU A 234 5.79 -20.53 6.37
N TYR A 235 6.33 -20.67 5.17
CA TYR A 235 7.21 -21.79 4.81
C TYR A 235 8.45 -21.83 5.70
N GLU A 236 9.16 -20.71 5.87
CA GLU A 236 10.33 -20.61 6.70
C GLU A 236 10.02 -20.90 8.19
N MET A 237 8.89 -20.40 8.69
CA MET A 237 8.45 -20.68 10.06
C MET A 237 8.16 -22.16 10.28
N ASN A 238 7.49 -22.83 9.35
CA ASN A 238 7.20 -24.26 9.43
C ASN A 238 8.48 -25.10 9.39
N LYS A 239 9.41 -24.77 8.50
CA LYS A 239 10.71 -25.43 8.40
C LYS A 239 11.51 -25.33 9.71
N LYS A 240 11.59 -24.14 10.32
CA LYS A 240 12.25 -23.94 11.61
C LYS A 240 11.61 -24.77 12.73
N LYS A 241 10.29 -24.88 12.74
CA LYS A 241 9.55 -25.68 13.71
C LYS A 241 9.86 -27.16 13.57
N GLU A 242 9.85 -27.71 12.35
CA GLU A 242 10.23 -29.11 12.07
C GLU A 242 11.66 -29.43 12.51
N GLU A 243 12.61 -28.52 12.29
CA GLU A 243 13.99 -28.70 12.73
C GLU A 243 14.12 -28.69 14.26
N GLN A 244 13.35 -27.85 14.95
CA GLN A 244 13.32 -27.83 16.42
C GLN A 244 12.72 -29.11 16.99
N ASP A 245 11.65 -29.63 16.41
CA ASP A 245 11.01 -30.87 16.82
C ASP A 245 11.95 -32.09 16.61
N LYS A 246 12.68 -32.13 15.48
CA LYS A 246 13.72 -33.13 15.22
C LYS A 246 14.88 -33.07 16.23
N LYS A 247 15.31 -31.88 16.66
CA LYS A 247 16.34 -31.69 17.69
C LYS A 247 15.82 -32.07 19.09
N GLY A 248 14.56 -31.77 19.40
CA GLY A 248 13.90 -32.13 20.67
C GLY A 248 13.72 -33.63 20.84
N THR A 249 13.34 -34.35 19.79
CA THR A 249 13.21 -35.81 19.79
C THR A 249 14.57 -36.51 19.96
N LYS A 250 15.63 -36.02 19.30
CA LYS A 250 17.00 -36.56 19.50
C LYS A 250 17.51 -36.38 20.93
N LYS A 251 17.15 -35.25 21.61
CA LYS A 251 17.52 -35.06 23.05
C LYS A 251 16.75 -35.98 23.98
N LYS A 252 15.46 -36.20 23.73
CA LYS A 252 14.65 -37.14 24.54
C LYS A 252 15.11 -38.59 24.37
N GLY A 253 15.44 -39.02 23.16
CA GLY A 253 15.98 -40.35 22.88
C GLY A 253 17.31 -40.59 23.62
N LYS A 254 18.26 -39.64 23.57
CA LYS A 254 19.53 -39.76 24.26
C LYS A 254 19.37 -39.80 25.81
N SER A 255 18.42 -39.06 26.36
CA SER A 255 18.12 -39.07 27.80
C SER A 255 17.44 -40.38 28.24
N PHE A 256 16.60 -40.97 27.37
CA PHE A 256 15.95 -42.27 27.67
C PHE A 256 16.96 -43.40 27.68
N TRP A 257 17.85 -43.47 26.71
CA TRP A 257 18.90 -44.54 26.67
C TRP A 257 19.93 -44.40 27.83
N ARG A 258 20.24 -43.17 28.23
CA ARG A 258 21.17 -42.94 29.38
C ARG A 258 20.57 -43.39 30.70
N LYS A 259 19.24 -43.34 30.87
CA LYS A 259 18.54 -43.81 32.08
C LYS A 259 18.33 -45.33 32.15
N LEU A 260 18.58 -46.02 31.03
CA LEU A 260 18.42 -47.47 30.93
C LEU A 260 19.74 -48.23 31.15
N PHE A 261 20.88 -47.54 31.16
CA PHE A 261 22.22 -48.11 31.28
C PHE A 261 23.04 -47.54 32.44
N ASP A 262 22.51 -46.60 33.24
CA ASP A 262 22.97 -46.23 34.59
C ASP A 262 22.12 -46.96 35.65
#